data_61a3a2c60190fb0a59693590b464fbcd
#
_entry.id   61a3a2c60190fb0a59693590b464fbcd
#
_cell.length_a   1.000
_cell.length_b   1.000
_cell.length_c   1.000
_cell.angle_alpha   90.00
_cell.angle_beta   90.00
_cell.angle_gamma   90.00
#
_symmetry.space_group_name_H-M   'P 1'
#
loop_
_entity.id
_entity.type
_entity.pdbx_description
1 polymer ?
#
loop_
_entity_poly.entity_id
_entity_poly.type
_entity_poly.pdbx_seq_one_letter_code
_entity_poly.pdbx_strand_id
1 'polypeptide(L)'
;MSSQVSSPPRAGLNARQAQTVERLLAAADQELREVGSDALTVRSVALRAGVSSATAYTYLASRNRLFAELFLRHLHSDHPPAPRGADPVARVQAVTRHLARSLAASPELAAGVTAALLGSDPDVDRLRLRIGAEYVERFREALGEGADPAVVETLALAFSGALLQAGMGLMTYTEMGERLDVVVATILRGHT
;
A
#
# COMPACT_ATOMS: atom_id res chain seq x y z
N MET A 1 44.74 -7.77 -30.98
CA MET A 1 44.56 -7.87 -29.52
C MET A 1 43.62 -6.76 -29.13
N SER A 2 42.34 -7.06 -29.05
CA SER A 2 41.28 -6.09 -28.70
C SER A 2 41.08 -6.12 -27.21
N SER A 3 41.41 -5.04 -26.52
CA SER A 3 41.14 -4.86 -25.09
C SER A 3 39.65 -4.61 -24.88
N GLN A 4 38.96 -5.59 -24.31
CA GLN A 4 37.61 -5.39 -23.79
C GLN A 4 37.69 -4.50 -22.55
N VAL A 5 37.16 -3.29 -22.67
CA VAL A 5 36.94 -2.40 -21.52
C VAL A 5 35.70 -2.95 -20.77
N SER A 6 35.94 -3.64 -19.69
CA SER A 6 34.90 -4.08 -18.75
C SER A 6 34.27 -2.84 -18.08
N SER A 7 33.02 -2.58 -18.37
CA SER A 7 32.24 -1.56 -17.64
C SER A 7 32.04 -2.01 -16.19
N PRO A 8 32.21 -1.12 -15.20
CA PRO A 8 31.99 -1.45 -13.79
C PRO A 8 30.50 -1.74 -13.52
N PRO A 9 30.18 -2.60 -12.53
CA PRO A 9 28.85 -3.15 -12.35
C PRO A 9 27.81 -2.11 -11.94
N ARG A 10 26.61 -2.26 -12.49
CA ARG A 10 25.38 -1.46 -12.25
C ARG A 10 24.91 -1.36 -10.79
N ALA A 11 25.52 -2.09 -9.85
CA ALA A 11 25.14 -2.13 -8.43
C ALA A 11 25.20 -0.76 -7.72
N GLY A 12 26.16 0.08 -8.02
CA GLY A 12 26.29 1.40 -7.39
C GLY A 12 25.28 2.44 -7.87
N LEU A 13 24.84 2.35 -9.15
CA LEU A 13 23.78 3.19 -9.71
C LEU A 13 22.43 2.84 -9.07
N ASN A 14 22.13 1.56 -8.94
CA ASN A 14 20.90 1.08 -8.31
C ASN A 14 20.81 1.50 -6.83
N ALA A 15 21.89 1.47 -6.07
CA ALA A 15 21.92 1.89 -4.68
C ALA A 15 21.66 3.39 -4.51
N ARG A 16 22.26 4.24 -5.33
CA ARG A 16 22.01 5.69 -5.32
C ARG A 16 20.58 6.04 -5.74
N GLN A 17 20.05 5.33 -6.71
CA GLN A 17 18.66 5.49 -7.15
C GLN A 17 17.70 5.10 -6.03
N ALA A 18 17.89 3.95 -5.39
CA ALA A 18 17.11 3.51 -4.25
C ALA A 18 17.17 4.53 -3.10
N GLN A 19 18.34 5.06 -2.77
CA GLN A 19 18.50 6.10 -1.75
C GLN A 19 17.74 7.39 -2.12
N THR A 20 17.73 7.78 -3.39
CA THR A 20 16.98 8.96 -3.84
C THR A 20 15.48 8.74 -3.72
N VAL A 21 14.97 7.56 -4.09
CA VAL A 21 13.56 7.19 -3.92
C VAL A 21 13.17 7.21 -2.45
N GLU A 22 13.99 6.62 -1.56
CA GLU A 22 13.74 6.64 -0.12
C GLU A 22 13.68 8.06 0.45
N ARG A 23 14.58 8.95 0.04
CA ARG A 23 14.53 10.36 0.44
C ARG A 23 13.28 11.07 -0.04
N LEU A 24 12.86 10.81 -1.28
CA LEU A 24 11.64 11.38 -1.84
C LEU A 24 10.39 10.87 -1.09
N LEU A 25 10.30 9.58 -0.81
CA LEU A 25 9.15 9.02 -0.07
C LEU A 25 9.12 9.48 1.40
N ALA A 26 10.28 9.60 2.05
CA ALA A 26 10.35 10.17 3.40
C ALA A 26 9.93 11.65 3.44
N ALA A 27 10.37 12.44 2.46
CA ALA A 27 9.96 13.83 2.33
C ALA A 27 8.46 13.96 2.00
N ALA A 28 7.91 13.05 1.19
CA ALA A 28 6.50 13.02 0.86
C ALA A 28 5.61 12.71 2.06
N ASP A 29 6.01 11.78 2.92
CA ASP A 29 5.29 11.45 4.15
C ASP A 29 5.25 12.65 5.12
N GLN A 30 6.34 13.37 5.26
CA GLN A 30 6.40 14.59 6.07
C GLN A 30 5.53 15.71 5.46
N GLU A 31 5.66 15.95 4.16
CA GLU A 31 4.89 16.98 3.45
C GLU A 31 3.40 16.70 3.56
N LEU A 32 2.98 15.43 3.37
CA LEU A 32 1.58 15.01 3.49
C LEU A 32 0.98 15.37 4.85
N ARG A 33 1.73 15.15 5.93
CA ARG A 33 1.28 15.49 7.30
C ARG A 33 1.16 16.98 7.53
N GLU A 34 1.98 17.79 6.87
CA GLU A 34 2.01 19.24 7.09
C GLU A 34 0.97 19.98 6.24
N VAL A 35 0.80 19.56 4.97
CA VAL A 35 -0.03 20.33 4.02
C VAL A 35 -1.31 19.59 3.60
N GLY A 36 -1.48 18.32 3.98
CA GLY A 36 -2.61 17.49 3.61
C GLY A 36 -2.54 16.95 2.18
N SER A 37 -3.51 16.09 1.85
CA SER A 37 -3.55 15.40 0.56
C SER A 37 -3.68 16.37 -0.61
N ASP A 38 -4.50 17.39 -0.51
CA ASP A 38 -4.82 18.27 -1.65
C ASP A 38 -3.65 19.16 -2.09
N ALA A 39 -2.84 19.61 -1.15
CA ALA A 39 -1.69 20.47 -1.41
C ALA A 39 -0.40 19.70 -1.76
N LEU A 40 -0.37 18.38 -1.54
CA LEU A 40 0.80 17.55 -1.83
C LEU A 40 1.05 17.47 -3.34
N THR A 41 2.26 17.82 -3.76
CA THR A 41 2.71 17.75 -5.16
C THR A 41 4.10 17.11 -5.26
N VAL A 42 4.41 16.52 -6.43
CA VAL A 42 5.78 16.03 -6.71
C VAL A 42 6.81 17.14 -6.59
N ARG A 43 6.44 18.38 -6.90
CA ARG A 43 7.31 19.55 -6.82
C ARG A 43 7.61 19.96 -5.37
N SER A 44 6.60 19.99 -4.49
CA SER A 44 6.81 20.31 -3.07
C SER A 44 7.66 19.24 -2.37
N VAL A 45 7.41 17.96 -2.73
CA VAL A 45 8.23 16.83 -2.26
C VAL A 45 9.68 16.94 -2.73
N ALA A 46 9.92 17.31 -4.00
CA ALA A 46 11.27 17.51 -4.52
C ALA A 46 12.04 18.58 -3.74
N LEU A 47 11.36 19.71 -3.46
CA LEU A 47 11.93 20.82 -2.68
C LEU A 47 12.33 20.35 -1.27
N ARG A 48 11.43 19.66 -0.56
CA ARG A 48 11.68 19.11 0.78
C ARG A 48 12.81 18.07 0.79
N ALA A 49 12.85 17.21 -0.23
CA ALA A 49 13.89 16.18 -0.38
C ALA A 49 15.26 16.74 -0.79
N GLY A 50 15.36 18.03 -1.15
CA GLY A 50 16.59 18.65 -1.63
C GLY A 50 17.06 18.06 -2.96
N VAL A 51 16.13 17.73 -3.87
CA VAL A 51 16.43 17.27 -5.23
C VAL A 51 15.74 18.15 -6.25
N SER A 52 16.22 18.11 -7.51
CA SER A 52 15.56 18.86 -8.59
C SER A 52 14.16 18.28 -8.89
N SER A 53 13.23 19.13 -9.31
CA SER A 53 11.90 18.67 -9.75
C SER A 53 12.02 17.66 -10.90
N ALA A 54 12.94 17.82 -11.83
CA ALA A 54 13.19 16.88 -12.91
C ALA A 54 13.57 15.48 -12.37
N THR A 55 14.46 15.43 -11.37
CA THR A 55 14.84 14.20 -10.69
C THR A 55 13.63 13.55 -10.02
N ALA A 56 12.82 14.31 -9.29
CA ALA A 56 11.62 13.78 -8.63
C ALA A 56 10.61 13.21 -9.63
N TYR A 57 10.34 13.90 -10.72
CA TYR A 57 9.44 13.41 -11.78
C TYR A 57 9.97 12.14 -12.48
N THR A 58 11.29 11.97 -12.58
CA THR A 58 11.88 10.72 -13.11
C THR A 58 11.49 9.49 -12.27
N TYR A 59 11.37 9.65 -10.94
CA TYR A 59 11.07 8.53 -10.03
C TYR A 59 9.58 8.42 -9.68
N LEU A 60 8.89 9.54 -9.50
CA LEU A 60 7.53 9.59 -9.01
C LEU A 60 6.49 9.81 -10.12
N ALA A 61 6.93 10.23 -11.33
CA ALA A 61 6.14 10.48 -12.54
C ALA A 61 4.92 11.39 -12.33
N SER A 62 3.96 10.98 -11.46
CA SER A 62 2.72 11.70 -11.21
C SER A 62 2.40 11.79 -9.71
N ARG A 63 1.45 12.66 -9.37
CA ARG A 63 0.90 12.74 -8.01
C ARG A 63 0.21 11.43 -7.61
N ASN A 64 -0.50 10.79 -8.52
CA ASN A 64 -1.18 9.53 -8.27
C ASN A 64 -0.17 8.41 -7.96
N ARG A 65 0.91 8.34 -8.74
CA ARG A 65 1.99 7.40 -8.47
C ARG A 65 2.66 7.67 -7.13
N LEU A 66 2.89 8.94 -6.78
CA LEU A 66 3.42 9.31 -5.46
C LEU A 66 2.57 8.74 -4.32
N PHE A 67 1.23 8.91 -4.36
CA PHE A 67 0.34 8.36 -3.36
C PHE A 67 0.37 6.83 -3.32
N ALA A 68 0.38 6.17 -4.47
CA ALA A 68 0.45 4.71 -4.54
C ALA A 68 1.78 4.14 -3.98
N GLU A 69 2.91 4.80 -4.24
CA GLU A 69 4.21 4.44 -3.67
C GLU A 69 4.26 4.68 -2.14
N LEU A 70 3.73 5.81 -1.66
CA LEU A 70 3.62 6.09 -0.23
C LEU A 70 2.79 5.03 0.48
N PHE A 71 1.67 4.65 -0.11
CA PHE A 71 0.79 3.66 0.47
C PHE A 71 1.43 2.26 0.49
N LEU A 72 2.08 1.86 -0.59
CA LEU A 72 2.80 0.59 -0.62
C LEU A 72 3.91 0.55 0.43
N ARG A 73 4.66 1.65 0.59
CA ARG A 73 5.64 1.79 1.67
C ARG A 73 5.00 1.68 3.05
N HIS A 74 3.86 2.34 3.26
CA HIS A 74 3.09 2.27 4.50
C HIS A 74 2.65 0.83 4.80
N LEU A 75 2.12 0.10 3.81
CA LEU A 75 1.78 -1.31 3.95
C LEU A 75 2.98 -2.17 4.35
N HIS A 76 4.15 -1.97 3.75
CA HIS A 76 5.35 -2.74 4.08
C HIS A 76 5.91 -2.42 5.48
N SER A 77 5.81 -1.18 5.93
CA SER A 77 6.30 -0.77 7.26
C SER A 77 5.36 -1.17 8.40
N ASP A 78 4.10 -1.41 8.11
CA ASP A 78 3.02 -1.69 9.07
C ASP A 78 2.43 -3.09 8.83
N HIS A 79 3.22 -4.12 9.12
CA HIS A 79 2.84 -5.52 8.97
C HIS A 79 3.04 -6.29 10.30
N PRO A 80 2.09 -6.18 11.24
CA PRO A 80 2.16 -6.97 12.46
C PRO A 80 1.98 -8.46 12.15
N PRO A 81 2.70 -9.35 12.86
CA PRO A 81 2.52 -10.78 12.71
C PRO A 81 1.09 -11.18 13.10
N ALA A 82 0.55 -12.18 12.40
CA ALA A 82 -0.74 -12.76 12.77
C ALA A 82 -0.71 -13.30 14.21
N PRO A 83 -1.81 -13.14 14.99
CA PRO A 83 -1.89 -13.65 16.35
C PRO A 83 -1.65 -15.17 16.39
N ARG A 84 -0.67 -15.61 17.19
CA ARG A 84 -0.37 -17.04 17.36
C ARG A 84 -1.48 -17.71 18.19
N GLY A 85 -1.83 -18.95 17.84
CA GLY A 85 -2.79 -19.76 18.59
C GLY A 85 -4.26 -19.38 18.44
N ALA A 86 -4.58 -18.30 17.72
CA ALA A 86 -5.96 -17.94 17.39
C ALA A 86 -6.49 -18.82 16.24
N ASP A 87 -7.81 -18.99 16.18
CA ASP A 87 -8.46 -19.65 15.04
C ASP A 87 -8.33 -18.81 13.75
N PRO A 88 -8.55 -19.39 12.55
CA PRO A 88 -8.44 -18.68 11.29
C PRO A 88 -9.30 -17.41 11.21
N VAL A 89 -10.52 -17.44 11.76
CA VAL A 89 -11.43 -16.28 11.78
C VAL A 89 -10.79 -15.13 12.56
N ALA A 90 -10.34 -15.41 13.77
CA ALA A 90 -9.72 -14.41 14.64
C ALA A 90 -8.44 -13.83 14.00
N ARG A 91 -7.62 -14.66 13.31
CA ARG A 91 -6.40 -14.19 12.62
C ARG A 91 -6.73 -13.26 11.46
N VAL A 92 -7.68 -13.62 10.61
CA VAL A 92 -8.09 -12.78 9.47
C VAL A 92 -8.75 -11.49 9.94
N GLN A 93 -9.62 -11.55 10.98
CA GLN A 93 -10.19 -10.35 11.60
C GLN A 93 -9.11 -9.43 12.18
N ALA A 94 -8.04 -9.98 12.76
CA ALA A 94 -6.92 -9.15 13.24
C ALA A 94 -6.24 -8.40 12.10
N VAL A 95 -6.06 -9.03 10.94
CA VAL A 95 -5.51 -8.38 9.73
C VAL A 95 -6.42 -7.27 9.24
N THR A 96 -7.73 -7.53 9.05
CA THR A 96 -8.68 -6.52 8.54
C THR A 96 -8.83 -5.33 9.48
N ARG A 97 -8.92 -5.58 10.80
CA ARG A 97 -8.96 -4.52 11.82
C ARG A 97 -7.67 -3.69 11.85
N HIS A 98 -6.50 -4.35 11.67
CA HIS A 98 -5.24 -3.65 11.62
C HIS A 98 -5.17 -2.70 10.43
N LEU A 99 -5.50 -3.20 9.22
CA LEU A 99 -5.56 -2.39 8.02
C LEU A 99 -6.55 -1.23 8.13
N ALA A 100 -7.73 -1.48 8.69
CA ALA A 100 -8.74 -0.45 8.93
C ALA A 100 -8.25 0.65 9.89
N ARG A 101 -7.61 0.27 11.00
CA ARG A 101 -7.03 1.22 11.96
C ARG A 101 -5.88 2.03 11.37
N SER A 102 -5.03 1.39 10.58
CA SER A 102 -3.91 2.04 9.90
C SER A 102 -4.41 3.13 8.92
N LEU A 103 -5.45 2.83 8.15
CA LEU A 103 -6.10 3.80 7.25
C LEU A 103 -6.82 4.92 8.04
N ALA A 104 -7.51 4.58 9.12
CA ALA A 104 -8.15 5.58 9.99
C ALA A 104 -7.15 6.54 10.65
N ALA A 105 -5.94 6.05 10.96
CA ALA A 105 -4.86 6.85 11.53
C ALA A 105 -4.16 7.77 10.50
N SER A 106 -4.38 7.55 9.20
CA SER A 106 -3.74 8.29 8.12
C SER A 106 -4.75 8.74 7.05
N PRO A 107 -5.76 9.56 7.42
CA PRO A 107 -6.89 9.90 6.54
C PRO A 107 -6.44 10.63 5.26
N GLU A 108 -5.41 11.47 5.35
CA GLU A 108 -4.86 12.19 4.20
C GLU A 108 -4.22 11.22 3.18
N LEU A 109 -3.49 10.21 3.66
CA LEU A 109 -2.94 9.16 2.80
C LEU A 109 -4.06 8.34 2.18
N ALA A 110 -5.04 7.93 2.97
CA ALA A 110 -6.16 7.11 2.53
C ALA A 110 -6.98 7.81 1.43
N ALA A 111 -7.27 9.12 1.58
CA ALA A 111 -7.97 9.92 0.60
C ALA A 111 -7.20 10.02 -0.73
N GLY A 112 -5.89 10.35 -0.68
CA GLY A 112 -5.05 10.46 -1.86
C GLY A 112 -4.87 9.13 -2.60
N VAL A 113 -4.72 8.03 -1.86
CA VAL A 113 -4.59 6.67 -2.41
C VAL A 113 -5.88 6.21 -3.09
N THR A 114 -7.04 6.42 -2.48
CA THR A 114 -8.32 6.04 -3.09
C THR A 114 -8.48 6.70 -4.46
N ALA A 115 -8.24 8.02 -4.55
CA ALA A 115 -8.29 8.74 -5.82
C ALA A 115 -7.27 8.20 -6.84
N ALA A 116 -6.04 7.89 -6.41
CA ALA A 116 -4.98 7.36 -7.26
C ALA A 116 -5.29 5.96 -7.80
N LEU A 117 -5.79 5.06 -6.94
CA LEU A 117 -6.06 3.67 -7.31
C LEU A 117 -7.31 3.51 -8.20
N LEU A 118 -8.30 4.40 -8.06
CA LEU A 118 -9.50 4.41 -8.89
C LEU A 118 -9.30 5.15 -10.22
N GLY A 119 -8.27 5.98 -10.32
CA GLY A 119 -7.93 6.70 -11.54
C GLY A 119 -7.41 5.80 -12.66
N SER A 120 -7.30 6.36 -13.86
CA SER A 120 -6.80 5.69 -15.07
C SER A 120 -5.32 6.02 -15.36
N ASP A 121 -4.55 6.41 -14.36
CA ASP A 121 -3.13 6.74 -14.51
C ASP A 121 -2.31 5.47 -14.79
N PRO A 122 -1.69 5.32 -15.98
CA PRO A 122 -0.93 4.13 -16.32
C PRO A 122 0.32 3.93 -15.45
N ASP A 123 0.84 4.99 -14.86
CA ASP A 123 1.98 4.90 -13.93
C ASP A 123 1.60 4.24 -12.60
N VAL A 124 0.32 4.08 -12.31
CA VAL A 124 -0.22 3.44 -11.12
C VAL A 124 -0.55 1.96 -11.33
N ASP A 125 -0.71 1.49 -12.56
CA ASP A 125 -1.20 0.13 -12.87
C ASP A 125 -0.39 -0.97 -12.18
N ARG A 126 0.93 -0.92 -12.25
CA ARG A 126 1.80 -1.90 -11.59
C ARG A 126 1.74 -1.82 -10.07
N LEU A 127 1.58 -0.61 -9.52
CA LEU A 127 1.46 -0.40 -8.09
C LEU A 127 0.11 -0.92 -7.57
N ARG A 128 -0.96 -0.75 -8.33
CA ARG A 128 -2.28 -1.31 -8.03
C ARG A 128 -2.23 -2.83 -7.88
N LEU A 129 -1.55 -3.52 -8.82
CA LEU A 129 -1.34 -4.97 -8.74
C LEU A 129 -0.49 -5.36 -7.51
N ARG A 130 0.57 -4.61 -7.19
CA ARG A 130 1.41 -4.87 -6.02
C ARG A 130 0.65 -4.67 -4.72
N ILE A 131 -0.11 -3.60 -4.59
CA ILE A 131 -0.97 -3.32 -3.42
C ILE A 131 -2.01 -4.44 -3.25
N GLY A 132 -2.64 -4.88 -4.34
CA GLY A 132 -3.57 -6.02 -4.31
C GLY A 132 -2.90 -7.32 -3.85
N ALA A 133 -1.68 -7.59 -4.33
CA ALA A 133 -0.90 -8.76 -3.93
C ALA A 133 -0.54 -8.74 -2.43
N GLU A 134 -0.24 -7.57 -1.85
CA GLU A 134 0.00 -7.42 -0.41
C GLU A 134 -1.21 -7.86 0.43
N TYR A 135 -2.43 -7.50 0.03
CA TYR A 135 -3.64 -7.94 0.74
C TYR A 135 -3.84 -9.45 0.62
N VAL A 136 -3.68 -10.00 -0.57
CA VAL A 136 -3.78 -11.44 -0.82
C VAL A 136 -2.79 -12.22 0.05
N GLU A 137 -1.52 -11.76 0.12
CA GLU A 137 -0.49 -12.42 0.92
C GLU A 137 -0.80 -12.36 2.42
N ARG A 138 -1.25 -11.23 2.94
CA ARG A 138 -1.66 -11.10 4.35
C ARG A 138 -2.82 -12.03 4.72
N PHE A 139 -3.80 -12.21 3.83
CA PHE A 139 -4.87 -13.16 4.06
C PHE A 139 -4.39 -14.61 4.00
N ARG A 140 -3.48 -14.92 3.07
CA ARG A 140 -2.87 -16.25 2.97
C ARG A 140 -2.09 -16.59 4.24
N GLU A 141 -1.24 -15.68 4.72
CA GLU A 141 -0.51 -15.84 5.97
C GLU A 141 -1.44 -16.02 7.18
N ALA A 142 -2.51 -15.23 7.25
CA ALA A 142 -3.49 -15.31 8.33
C ALA A 142 -4.27 -16.63 8.32
N LEU A 143 -4.61 -17.17 7.17
CA LEU A 143 -5.27 -18.47 7.03
C LEU A 143 -4.32 -19.63 7.34
N GLY A 144 -3.02 -19.48 7.04
CA GLY A 144 -1.99 -20.49 7.31
C GLY A 144 -1.79 -21.48 6.16
N GLU A 145 -1.00 -22.54 6.44
CA GLU A 145 -0.69 -23.58 5.46
C GLU A 145 -1.97 -24.27 4.96
N GLY A 146 -2.07 -24.47 3.63
CA GLY A 146 -3.24 -25.10 3.00
C GLY A 146 -4.42 -24.15 2.79
N ALA A 147 -4.24 -22.83 2.94
CA ALA A 147 -5.27 -21.84 2.63
C ALA A 147 -5.89 -22.07 1.25
N ASP A 148 -7.23 -22.25 1.20
CA ASP A 148 -7.96 -22.38 -0.05
C ASP A 148 -7.85 -21.09 -0.88
N PRO A 149 -7.31 -21.14 -2.11
CA PRO A 149 -7.18 -19.96 -2.95
C PRO A 149 -8.49 -19.22 -3.21
N ALA A 150 -9.63 -19.93 -3.28
CA ALA A 150 -10.93 -19.32 -3.49
C ALA A 150 -11.40 -18.52 -2.26
N VAL A 151 -11.06 -19.00 -1.06
CA VAL A 151 -11.33 -18.27 0.19
C VAL A 151 -10.47 -17.01 0.27
N VAL A 152 -9.17 -17.11 -0.06
CA VAL A 152 -8.26 -15.95 -0.11
C VAL A 152 -8.76 -14.89 -1.09
N GLU A 153 -9.17 -15.30 -2.30
CA GLU A 153 -9.71 -14.40 -3.31
C GLU A 153 -11.01 -13.73 -2.84
N THR A 154 -11.91 -14.50 -2.23
CA THR A 154 -13.16 -13.97 -1.68
C THR A 154 -12.92 -12.93 -0.59
N LEU A 155 -11.97 -13.18 0.32
CA LEU A 155 -11.58 -12.22 1.35
C LEU A 155 -10.98 -10.95 0.73
N ALA A 156 -10.12 -11.08 -0.29
CA ALA A 156 -9.51 -9.95 -0.98
C ALA A 156 -10.55 -9.10 -1.71
N LEU A 157 -11.54 -9.71 -2.37
CA LEU A 157 -12.65 -9.02 -3.02
C LEU A 157 -13.55 -8.31 -2.01
N ALA A 158 -13.91 -8.98 -0.90
CA ALA A 158 -14.72 -8.40 0.15
C ALA A 158 -14.02 -7.19 0.81
N PHE A 159 -12.72 -7.33 1.11
CA PHE A 159 -11.90 -6.24 1.65
C PHE A 159 -11.80 -5.07 0.67
N SER A 160 -11.53 -5.33 -0.61
CA SER A 160 -11.44 -4.30 -1.65
C SER A 160 -12.75 -3.55 -1.83
N GLY A 161 -13.89 -4.25 -1.78
CA GLY A 161 -15.21 -3.64 -1.82
C GLY A 161 -15.49 -2.75 -0.61
N ALA A 162 -15.13 -3.20 0.60
CA ALA A 162 -15.27 -2.41 1.82
C ALA A 162 -14.35 -1.17 1.81
N LEU A 163 -13.12 -1.34 1.36
CA LEU A 163 -12.14 -0.24 1.20
C LEU A 163 -12.65 0.82 0.21
N LEU A 164 -13.23 0.39 -0.91
CA LEU A 164 -13.84 1.29 -1.88
C LEU A 164 -15.00 2.08 -1.26
N GLN A 165 -15.91 1.43 -0.51
CA GLN A 165 -17.02 2.11 0.15
C GLN A 165 -16.53 3.13 1.19
N ALA A 166 -15.51 2.79 1.98
CA ALA A 166 -14.91 3.72 2.94
C ALA A 166 -14.25 4.90 2.21
N GLY A 167 -13.52 4.64 1.13
CA GLY A 167 -12.88 5.66 0.32
C GLY A 167 -13.86 6.62 -0.39
N MET A 168 -15.09 6.16 -0.67
CA MET A 168 -16.19 6.99 -1.18
C MET A 168 -16.95 7.75 -0.07
N GLY A 169 -16.58 7.56 1.20
CA GLY A 169 -17.25 8.18 2.34
C GLY A 169 -18.60 7.56 2.72
N LEU A 170 -18.93 6.35 2.23
CA LEU A 170 -20.15 5.63 2.58
C LEU A 170 -20.09 4.98 3.97
N MET A 171 -18.91 4.85 4.51
CA MET A 171 -18.61 4.44 5.90
C MET A 171 -17.24 4.98 6.30
N THR A 172 -16.99 5.07 7.59
CA THR A 172 -15.64 5.34 8.12
C THR A 172 -14.75 4.10 8.04
N TYR A 173 -13.42 4.27 8.09
CA TYR A 173 -12.49 3.14 8.16
C TYR A 173 -12.67 2.30 9.43
N THR A 174 -13.11 2.91 10.54
CA THR A 174 -13.46 2.20 11.77
C THR A 174 -14.68 1.29 11.56
N GLU A 175 -15.77 1.81 11.02
CA GLU A 175 -16.96 1.03 10.66
C GLU A 175 -16.66 -0.07 9.63
N MET A 176 -15.73 0.21 8.69
CA MET A 176 -15.24 -0.80 7.75
C MET A 176 -14.65 -2.01 8.49
N GLY A 177 -13.81 -1.75 9.50
CA GLY A 177 -13.22 -2.82 10.32
C GLY A 177 -14.28 -3.67 11.03
N GLU A 178 -15.27 -3.02 11.65
CA GLU A 178 -16.38 -3.69 12.35
C GLU A 178 -17.23 -4.54 11.39
N ARG A 179 -17.57 -4.02 10.22
CA ARG A 179 -18.34 -4.75 9.21
C ARG A 179 -17.56 -5.93 8.63
N LEU A 180 -16.26 -5.77 8.43
CA LEU A 180 -15.38 -6.84 7.95
C LEU A 180 -15.26 -7.98 8.95
N ASP A 181 -15.41 -7.75 10.25
CA ASP A 181 -15.45 -8.82 11.24
C ASP A 181 -16.62 -9.81 10.99
N VAL A 182 -17.78 -9.27 10.66
CA VAL A 182 -18.96 -10.08 10.32
C VAL A 182 -18.78 -10.79 8.98
N VAL A 183 -18.24 -10.09 7.98
CA VAL A 183 -17.99 -10.64 6.64
C VAL A 183 -16.99 -11.79 6.71
N VAL A 184 -15.86 -11.62 7.41
CA VAL A 184 -14.84 -12.65 7.62
C VAL A 184 -15.43 -13.88 8.30
N ALA A 185 -16.17 -13.69 9.40
CA ALA A 185 -16.83 -14.81 10.11
C ALA A 185 -17.84 -15.53 9.20
N THR A 186 -18.51 -14.81 8.30
CA THR A 186 -19.48 -15.41 7.37
C THR A 186 -18.77 -16.22 6.28
N ILE A 187 -17.70 -15.69 5.68
CA ILE A 187 -16.91 -16.37 4.64
C ILE A 187 -16.29 -17.66 5.20
N LEU A 188 -15.73 -17.60 6.40
CA LEU A 188 -14.97 -18.72 6.98
C LEU A 188 -15.84 -19.76 7.70
N ARG A 189 -17.13 -19.49 7.97
CA ARG A 189 -18.04 -20.40 8.72
C ARG A 189 -18.19 -21.79 8.12
N GLY A 190 -17.93 -21.98 6.85
CA GLY A 190 -18.03 -23.28 6.16
C GLY A 190 -16.67 -23.91 5.83
N HIS A 191 -15.56 -23.32 6.32
CA HIS A 191 -14.20 -23.71 5.96
C HIS A 191 -13.31 -24.00 7.18
N THR A 192 -13.92 -24.18 8.35
CA THR A 192 -13.28 -24.61 9.61
C THR A 192 -13.66 -26.03 9.96
#